data_e9fb6cdc1309feb1907042ed7541990e
#
_entry.id   e9fb6cdc1309feb1907042ed7541990e
#
_cell.length_a   1.000
_cell.length_b   1.000
_cell.length_c   1.000
_cell.angle_alpha   90.00
_cell.angle_beta   90.00
_cell.angle_gamma   90.00
#
_symmetry.space_group_name_H-M   'P 1'
#
loop_
_entity.id
_entity.type
_entity.pdbx_description
1 polymer ?
#
loop_
_entity_poly.entity_id
_entity_poly.type
_entity_poly.pdbx_seq_one_letter_code
_entity_poly.pdbx_strand_id
1 'polypeptide(L)'
;MSNKDINIIFFGNTDFSNPTLLACNNSFNLKAVVTNKSKKMGRGQKILDTPVMTLAKEENLKIIEGVDLNDASFIDQLKDLNPDFFVVVAYRILPKSLLGIPKYGSINIHSSLLPKYRGAAPIQHALLNQEDSTGVSTFLIEPKVDTGKIIDQLKIEITKDDNYGSLSKKLSEAGADLIESSINKCLHHSSELI
;
A
#
# COMPACT_ATOMS: atom_id res chain seq x y z
N MET A 1 5.34 13.66 18.91
CA MET A 1 5.51 12.20 18.75
C MET A 1 6.61 12.00 17.73
N SER A 2 7.59 11.18 17.99
CA SER A 2 8.59 10.83 16.95
C SER A 2 7.93 9.90 15.92
N ASN A 3 8.29 9.98 14.64
CA ASN A 3 7.80 9.03 13.63
C ASN A 3 8.07 7.56 14.05
N LYS A 4 9.16 7.29 14.78
CA LYS A 4 9.49 5.95 15.29
C LYS A 4 8.58 5.45 16.43
N ASP A 5 7.73 6.31 16.98
CA ASP A 5 6.71 5.90 17.97
C ASP A 5 5.42 5.40 17.28
N ILE A 6 5.29 5.60 15.96
CA ILE A 6 4.11 5.23 15.16
C ILE A 6 4.23 3.79 14.68
N ASN A 7 3.33 2.92 15.12
CA ASN A 7 3.30 1.50 14.77
C ASN A 7 2.60 1.27 13.43
N ILE A 8 3.28 0.72 12.45
CA ILE A 8 2.75 0.39 11.13
C ILE A 8 2.68 -1.12 10.92
N ILE A 9 1.58 -1.60 10.34
CA ILE A 9 1.52 -2.91 9.69
C ILE A 9 1.34 -2.67 8.19
N PHE A 10 2.24 -3.23 7.40
CA PHE A 10 2.25 -3.07 5.94
C PHE A 10 1.59 -4.26 5.26
N PHE A 11 0.76 -4.00 4.24
CA PHE A 11 0.11 -5.01 3.42
C PHE A 11 0.51 -4.82 1.95
N GLY A 12 1.13 -5.81 1.33
CA GLY A 12 1.56 -5.72 -0.06
C GLY A 12 1.94 -7.05 -0.68
N ASN A 13 1.98 -7.11 -2.02
CA ASN A 13 2.33 -8.33 -2.74
C ASN A 13 3.32 -8.09 -3.89
N THR A 14 3.27 -6.95 -4.56
CA THR A 14 3.94 -6.71 -5.83
C THR A 14 5.18 -5.82 -5.66
N ASP A 15 6.00 -5.76 -6.67
CA ASP A 15 7.15 -4.85 -6.76
C ASP A 15 6.75 -3.38 -6.64
N PHE A 16 5.55 -3.02 -7.10
CA PHE A 16 4.97 -1.68 -6.89
C PHE A 16 4.90 -1.27 -5.41
N SER A 17 4.76 -2.24 -4.51
CA SER A 17 4.66 -2.02 -3.06
C SER A 17 6.03 -1.77 -2.39
N ASN A 18 7.12 -2.21 -3.00
CA ASN A 18 8.45 -2.25 -2.38
C ASN A 18 9.00 -0.88 -1.97
N PRO A 19 8.94 0.19 -2.79
CA PRO A 19 9.43 1.51 -2.37
C PRO A 19 8.70 2.04 -1.13
N THR A 20 7.38 1.86 -1.07
CA THR A 20 6.59 2.27 0.12
C THR A 20 6.90 1.42 1.35
N LEU A 21 7.14 0.11 1.19
CA LEU A 21 7.58 -0.74 2.29
C LEU A 21 8.89 -0.23 2.90
N LEU A 22 9.87 0.12 2.06
CA LEU A 22 11.14 0.69 2.52
C LEU A 22 10.94 2.05 3.21
N ALA A 23 10.11 2.92 2.64
CA ALA A 23 9.79 4.21 3.27
C ALA A 23 9.17 4.03 4.66
N CYS A 24 8.22 3.10 4.81
CA CYS A 24 7.64 2.76 6.11
C CYS A 24 8.67 2.20 7.09
N ASN A 25 9.56 1.30 6.65
CA ASN A 25 10.61 0.73 7.50
C ASN A 25 11.61 1.77 7.97
N ASN A 26 11.99 2.70 7.10
CA ASN A 26 12.96 3.75 7.40
C ASN A 26 12.39 4.81 8.35
N SER A 27 11.14 5.23 8.15
CA SER A 27 10.56 6.37 8.86
C SER A 27 9.80 5.98 10.13
N PHE A 28 9.19 4.79 10.20
CA PHE A 28 8.26 4.39 11.26
C PHE A 28 8.69 3.13 12.01
N ASN A 29 7.91 2.73 13.02
CA ASN A 29 8.06 1.45 13.70
C ASN A 29 7.25 0.37 12.95
N LEU A 30 7.85 -0.25 11.94
CA LEU A 30 7.22 -1.30 11.16
C LEU A 30 7.11 -2.60 11.95
N LYS A 31 5.92 -2.92 12.43
CA LYS A 31 5.64 -4.07 13.32
C LYS A 31 5.59 -5.40 12.58
N ALA A 32 5.04 -5.41 11.37
CA ALA A 32 4.94 -6.60 10.52
C ALA A 32 4.63 -6.23 9.06
N VAL A 33 4.97 -7.15 8.16
CA VAL A 33 4.63 -7.14 6.74
C VAL A 33 3.69 -8.31 6.47
N VAL A 34 2.50 -8.01 5.96
CA VAL A 34 1.50 -9.01 5.56
C VAL A 34 1.54 -9.18 4.05
N THR A 35 1.77 -10.40 3.59
CA THR A 35 1.87 -10.73 2.17
C THR A 35 1.28 -12.10 1.86
N ASN A 36 1.01 -12.37 0.59
CA ASN A 36 0.53 -13.69 0.17
C ASN A 36 1.62 -14.75 0.32
N LYS A 37 1.20 -16.02 0.48
CA LYS A 37 2.11 -17.17 0.41
C LYS A 37 2.85 -17.22 -0.91
N SER A 38 4.09 -17.73 -0.82
CA SER A 38 4.85 -18.17 -1.98
C SER A 38 4.03 -19.16 -2.81
N LYS A 39 4.07 -19.02 -4.13
CA LYS A 39 3.31 -19.86 -5.05
C LYS A 39 4.24 -20.64 -5.97
N LYS A 40 3.86 -21.88 -6.32
CA LYS A 40 4.51 -22.62 -7.40
C LYS A 40 4.20 -21.93 -8.73
N MET A 41 5.23 -21.51 -9.45
CA MET A 41 5.11 -20.83 -10.75
C MET A 41 6.03 -21.43 -11.80
N GLY A 42 5.64 -21.29 -13.07
CA GLY A 42 6.39 -21.73 -14.23
C GLY A 42 6.38 -23.24 -14.49
N ARG A 43 6.97 -23.67 -15.62
CA ARG A 43 7.01 -25.07 -16.06
C ARG A 43 7.76 -25.99 -15.08
N GLY A 44 8.68 -25.45 -14.27
CA GLY A 44 9.44 -26.19 -13.24
C GLY A 44 8.80 -26.16 -11.85
N GLN A 45 7.61 -25.60 -11.67
CA GLN A 45 6.90 -25.45 -10.38
C GLN A 45 7.80 -24.93 -9.25
N LYS A 46 8.72 -24.00 -9.56
CA LYS A 46 9.55 -23.37 -8.53
C LYS A 46 8.65 -22.56 -7.59
N ILE A 47 8.90 -22.69 -6.29
CA ILE A 47 8.26 -21.85 -5.28
C ILE A 47 8.88 -20.46 -5.40
N LEU A 48 8.05 -19.46 -5.71
CA LEU A 48 8.47 -18.07 -5.80
C LEU A 48 7.77 -17.26 -4.72
N ASP A 49 8.56 -16.52 -3.99
CA ASP A 49 8.09 -15.52 -3.04
C ASP A 49 7.41 -14.35 -3.78
N THR A 50 6.53 -13.64 -3.09
CA THR A 50 6.09 -12.34 -3.60
C THR A 50 7.27 -11.36 -3.56
N PRO A 51 7.31 -10.34 -4.44
CA PRO A 51 8.34 -9.30 -4.37
C PRO A 51 8.45 -8.66 -2.97
N VAL A 52 7.31 -8.43 -2.31
CA VAL A 52 7.27 -7.91 -0.92
C VAL A 52 7.87 -8.91 0.08
N MET A 53 7.61 -10.21 -0.08
CA MET A 53 8.20 -11.21 0.81
C MET A 53 9.72 -11.28 0.65
N THR A 54 10.21 -11.22 -0.59
CA THR A 54 11.65 -11.20 -0.87
C THR A 54 12.32 -10.04 -0.17
N LEU A 55 11.81 -8.82 -0.38
CA LEU A 55 12.33 -7.62 0.25
C LEU A 55 12.23 -7.67 1.78
N ALA A 56 11.10 -8.14 2.32
CA ALA A 56 10.94 -8.25 3.77
C ALA A 56 11.93 -9.22 4.42
N LYS A 57 12.33 -10.29 3.72
CA LYS A 57 13.41 -11.20 4.16
C LYS A 57 14.78 -10.53 4.12
N GLU A 58 15.09 -9.78 3.06
CA GLU A 58 16.33 -9.03 2.92
C GLU A 58 16.50 -7.99 4.03
N GLU A 59 15.40 -7.32 4.39
CA GLU A 59 15.35 -6.31 5.46
C GLU A 59 15.16 -6.89 6.87
N ASN A 60 15.15 -8.23 7.03
CA ASN A 60 14.92 -8.93 8.31
C ASN A 60 13.63 -8.52 9.02
N LEU A 61 12.56 -8.26 8.29
CA LEU A 61 11.27 -7.82 8.82
C LEU A 61 10.42 -9.00 9.28
N LYS A 62 9.53 -8.77 10.26
CA LYS A 62 8.53 -9.75 10.67
C LYS A 62 7.51 -9.95 9.56
N ILE A 63 7.41 -11.17 9.02
CA ILE A 63 6.49 -11.54 7.95
C ILE A 63 5.31 -12.33 8.50
N ILE A 64 4.11 -12.00 8.05
CA ILE A 64 2.88 -12.76 8.25
C ILE A 64 2.35 -13.13 6.86
N GLU A 65 2.32 -14.42 6.53
CA GLU A 65 2.03 -14.87 5.18
C GLU A 65 0.79 -15.75 5.06
N GLY A 66 0.16 -15.71 3.89
CA GLY A 66 -0.85 -16.69 3.47
C GLY A 66 -2.10 -16.77 4.34
N VAL A 67 -2.47 -15.66 4.96
CA VAL A 67 -3.56 -15.59 5.91
C VAL A 67 -4.95 -15.56 5.26
N ASP A 68 -5.93 -16.17 5.92
CA ASP A 68 -7.33 -15.80 5.73
C ASP A 68 -7.58 -14.50 6.51
N LEU A 69 -8.02 -13.45 5.79
CA LEU A 69 -8.25 -12.13 6.38
C LEU A 69 -9.42 -12.10 7.38
N ASN A 70 -10.26 -13.14 7.42
CA ASN A 70 -11.36 -13.29 8.36
C ASN A 70 -11.04 -14.24 9.52
N ASP A 71 -9.85 -14.83 9.55
CA ASP A 71 -9.43 -15.72 10.62
C ASP A 71 -9.26 -14.94 11.93
N ALA A 72 -9.90 -15.45 12.99
CA ALA A 72 -9.90 -14.81 14.30
C ALA A 72 -8.48 -14.71 14.91
N SER A 73 -7.67 -15.76 14.74
CA SER A 73 -6.31 -15.78 15.27
C SER A 73 -5.41 -14.76 14.58
N PHE A 74 -5.60 -14.56 13.25
CA PHE A 74 -4.91 -13.51 12.51
C PHE A 74 -5.34 -12.12 12.96
N ILE A 75 -6.65 -11.90 13.14
CA ILE A 75 -7.19 -10.62 13.64
C ILE A 75 -6.61 -10.28 15.01
N ASP A 76 -6.56 -11.24 15.92
CA ASP A 76 -6.00 -11.04 17.27
C ASP A 76 -4.49 -10.80 17.23
N GLN A 77 -3.76 -11.53 16.38
CA GLN A 77 -2.33 -11.27 16.15
C GLN A 77 -2.05 -9.83 15.68
N LEU A 78 -2.91 -9.26 14.83
CA LEU A 78 -2.76 -7.86 14.39
C LEU A 78 -3.07 -6.87 15.52
N LYS A 79 -4.10 -7.14 16.34
CA LYS A 79 -4.44 -6.30 17.49
C LYS A 79 -3.31 -6.27 18.53
N ASP A 80 -2.66 -7.42 18.80
CA ASP A 80 -1.55 -7.53 19.74
C ASP A 80 -0.34 -6.70 19.34
N LEU A 81 -0.19 -6.39 18.04
CA LEU A 81 0.84 -5.49 17.52
C LEU A 81 0.54 -4.01 17.76
N ASN A 82 -0.67 -3.69 18.25
CA ASN A 82 -1.14 -2.34 18.56
C ASN A 82 -0.83 -1.32 17.45
N PRO A 83 -1.34 -1.51 16.22
CA PRO A 83 -1.01 -0.65 15.09
C PRO A 83 -1.70 0.71 15.18
N ASP A 84 -0.96 1.75 14.85
CA ASP A 84 -1.49 3.10 14.63
C ASP A 84 -2.11 3.22 13.24
N PHE A 85 -1.45 2.65 12.24
CA PHE A 85 -1.93 2.60 10.85
C PHE A 85 -1.72 1.23 10.21
N PHE A 86 -2.61 0.89 9.29
CA PHE A 86 -2.29 -0.03 8.21
C PHE A 86 -1.90 0.76 6.97
N VAL A 87 -0.82 0.34 6.29
CA VAL A 87 -0.43 0.85 4.97
C VAL A 87 -0.63 -0.28 3.97
N VAL A 88 -1.51 -0.06 2.99
CA VAL A 88 -1.96 -1.09 2.04
C VAL A 88 -1.58 -0.67 0.63
N VAL A 89 -0.78 -1.49 -0.06
CA VAL A 89 -0.32 -1.18 -1.42
C VAL A 89 -0.39 -2.44 -2.28
N ALA A 90 -1.18 -2.40 -3.34
CA ALA A 90 -1.36 -3.52 -4.27
C ALA A 90 -1.62 -4.87 -3.54
N TYR A 91 -2.57 -4.85 -2.63
CA TYR A 91 -3.00 -6.01 -1.83
C TYR A 91 -4.46 -6.36 -2.09
N ARG A 92 -4.97 -7.34 -1.37
CA ARG A 92 -6.39 -7.73 -1.39
C ARG A 92 -7.26 -6.68 -0.70
N ILE A 93 -8.55 -6.63 -1.01
CA ILE A 93 -9.53 -5.82 -0.28
C ILE A 93 -9.58 -6.30 1.17
N LEU A 94 -9.39 -5.39 2.12
CA LEU A 94 -9.45 -5.68 3.53
C LEU A 94 -10.92 -5.74 3.99
N PRO A 95 -11.33 -6.80 4.72
CA PRO A 95 -12.66 -6.87 5.31
C PRO A 95 -12.85 -5.82 6.41
N LYS A 96 -14.10 -5.46 6.70
CA LYS A 96 -14.45 -4.48 7.74
C LYS A 96 -13.86 -4.79 9.11
N SER A 97 -13.73 -6.09 9.43
CA SER A 97 -13.13 -6.56 10.70
C SER A 97 -11.68 -6.10 10.88
N LEU A 98 -10.93 -5.94 9.79
CA LEU A 98 -9.57 -5.44 9.83
C LEU A 98 -9.49 -3.91 9.85
N LEU A 99 -10.39 -3.23 9.13
CA LEU A 99 -10.33 -1.76 9.00
C LEU A 99 -10.50 -1.02 10.33
N GLY A 100 -11.13 -1.64 11.34
CA GLY A 100 -11.29 -1.07 12.67
C GLY A 100 -10.17 -1.37 13.67
N ILE A 101 -9.10 -2.09 13.26
CA ILE A 101 -8.00 -2.44 14.16
C ILE A 101 -7.03 -1.27 14.37
N PRO A 102 -6.50 -0.61 13.33
CA PRO A 102 -5.54 0.46 13.51
C PRO A 102 -6.21 1.70 14.11
N LYS A 103 -5.50 2.34 15.03
CA LYS A 103 -6.01 3.48 15.82
C LYS A 103 -6.46 4.66 14.96
N TYR A 104 -5.74 4.96 13.90
CA TYR A 104 -5.99 6.12 13.03
C TYR A 104 -6.48 5.72 11.63
N GLY A 105 -6.62 4.42 11.37
CA GLY A 105 -7.18 3.89 10.13
C GLY A 105 -6.17 3.24 9.18
N SER A 106 -6.65 2.92 8.00
CA SER A 106 -5.89 2.23 6.96
C SER A 106 -5.68 3.16 5.77
N ILE A 107 -4.44 3.33 5.34
CA ILE A 107 -4.07 4.18 4.19
C ILE A 107 -3.79 3.27 3.00
N ASN A 108 -4.38 3.58 1.83
CA ASN A 108 -4.03 2.96 0.56
C ASN A 108 -3.25 3.94 -0.32
N ILE A 109 -2.35 3.40 -1.12
CA ILE A 109 -1.69 4.09 -2.23
C ILE A 109 -2.29 3.56 -3.53
N HIS A 110 -2.96 4.44 -4.26
CA HIS A 110 -3.61 4.14 -5.53
C HIS A 110 -2.91 4.86 -6.69
N SER A 111 -2.62 4.13 -7.76
CA SER A 111 -1.84 4.65 -8.90
C SER A 111 -2.69 5.41 -9.93
N SER A 112 -3.51 6.34 -9.44
CA SER A 112 -4.19 7.36 -10.24
C SER A 112 -4.48 8.62 -9.43
N LEU A 113 -4.86 9.71 -10.08
CA LEU A 113 -5.44 10.88 -9.44
C LEU A 113 -6.93 10.63 -9.21
N LEU A 114 -7.28 10.13 -8.01
CA LEU A 114 -8.67 9.90 -7.64
C LEU A 114 -9.50 11.19 -7.76
N PRO A 115 -10.75 11.13 -8.21
CA PRO A 115 -11.59 9.95 -8.41
C PRO A 115 -11.43 9.24 -9.78
N LYS A 116 -10.52 9.67 -10.64
CA LYS A 116 -10.24 9.01 -11.92
C LYS A 116 -9.68 7.60 -11.67
N TYR A 117 -10.11 6.63 -12.49
CA TYR A 117 -9.58 5.27 -12.50
C TYR A 117 -9.62 4.56 -11.14
N ARG A 118 -10.73 4.71 -10.39
CA ARG A 118 -11.01 3.87 -9.21
C ARG A 118 -11.03 2.40 -9.61
N GLY A 119 -10.63 1.52 -8.72
CA GLY A 119 -10.64 0.07 -8.91
C GLY A 119 -9.38 -0.47 -9.57
N ALA A 120 -9.54 -1.49 -10.42
CA ALA A 120 -8.43 -2.25 -10.97
C ALA A 120 -7.72 -1.56 -12.15
N ALA A 121 -6.42 -1.83 -12.28
CA ALA A 121 -5.61 -1.49 -13.45
C ALA A 121 -5.55 0.01 -13.85
N PRO A 122 -5.43 0.96 -12.90
CA PRO A 122 -5.43 2.40 -13.20
C PRO A 122 -4.30 2.81 -14.14
N ILE A 123 -3.12 2.22 -14.03
CA ILE A 123 -1.96 2.51 -14.91
C ILE A 123 -2.27 2.12 -16.35
N GLN A 124 -2.83 0.93 -16.56
CA GLN A 124 -3.19 0.45 -17.87
C GLN A 124 -4.27 1.34 -18.51
N HIS A 125 -5.27 1.75 -17.73
CA HIS A 125 -6.31 2.66 -18.22
C HIS A 125 -5.75 4.02 -18.61
N ALA A 126 -4.82 4.60 -17.84
CA ALA A 126 -4.19 5.86 -18.19
C ALA A 126 -3.43 5.76 -19.54
N LEU A 127 -2.67 4.68 -19.75
CA LEU A 127 -1.94 4.45 -21.01
C LEU A 127 -2.86 4.18 -22.18
N LEU A 128 -3.89 3.34 -22.00
CA LEU A 128 -4.84 3.00 -23.08
C LEU A 128 -5.66 4.23 -23.51
N ASN A 129 -5.99 5.10 -22.58
CA ASN A 129 -6.71 6.34 -22.88
C ASN A 129 -5.79 7.48 -23.35
N GLN A 130 -4.50 7.21 -23.52
CA GLN A 130 -3.51 8.19 -23.98
C GLN A 130 -3.54 9.48 -23.14
N GLU A 131 -3.64 9.33 -21.81
CA GLU A 131 -3.60 10.48 -20.91
C GLU A 131 -2.23 11.12 -20.94
N ASP A 132 -2.17 12.45 -20.93
CA ASP A 132 -0.91 13.20 -20.85
C ASP A 132 -0.31 13.18 -19.43
N SER A 133 -1.13 12.83 -18.45
CA SER A 133 -0.71 12.75 -17.04
C SER A 133 -1.60 11.82 -16.25
N THR A 134 -1.03 11.24 -15.21
CA THR A 134 -1.72 10.49 -14.16
C THR A 134 -1.18 10.92 -12.81
N GLY A 135 -1.18 10.06 -11.81
CA GLY A 135 -0.56 10.34 -10.53
C GLY A 135 -0.78 9.26 -9.51
N VAL A 136 -0.51 9.61 -8.27
CA VAL A 136 -0.72 8.77 -7.12
C VAL A 136 -1.62 9.48 -6.13
N SER A 137 -2.55 8.76 -5.54
CA SER A 137 -3.37 9.22 -4.44
C SER A 137 -3.15 8.36 -3.21
N THR A 138 -2.93 8.98 -2.08
CA THR A 138 -3.08 8.35 -0.77
C THR A 138 -4.46 8.67 -0.21
N PHE A 139 -5.14 7.70 0.37
CA PHE A 139 -6.48 7.89 0.91
C PHE A 139 -6.77 6.92 2.06
N LEU A 140 -7.70 7.29 2.94
CA LEU A 140 -8.20 6.41 3.99
C LEU A 140 -9.13 5.36 3.39
N ILE A 141 -8.86 4.08 3.69
CA ILE A 141 -9.68 2.98 3.18
C ILE A 141 -11.04 3.00 3.88
N GLU A 142 -12.09 2.93 3.07
CA GLU A 142 -13.47 2.71 3.47
C GLU A 142 -14.01 1.39 2.90
N PRO A 143 -15.17 0.89 3.38
CA PRO A 143 -15.74 -0.38 2.91
C PRO A 143 -16.05 -0.43 1.41
N LYS A 144 -16.30 0.73 0.79
CA LYS A 144 -16.48 0.85 -0.67
C LYS A 144 -15.13 1.11 -1.34
N VAL A 145 -14.88 0.41 -2.45
CA VAL A 145 -13.57 0.44 -3.12
C VAL A 145 -13.21 1.85 -3.60
N ASP A 146 -12.05 2.33 -3.19
CA ASP A 146 -11.39 3.58 -3.57
C ASP A 146 -12.28 4.84 -3.47
N THR A 147 -13.12 4.90 -2.43
CA THR A 147 -14.03 6.02 -2.19
C THR A 147 -13.74 6.78 -0.91
N GLY A 148 -12.75 6.37 -0.16
CA GLY A 148 -12.39 7.02 1.09
C GLY A 148 -11.79 8.41 0.89
N LYS A 149 -11.65 9.14 1.99
CA LYS A 149 -11.12 10.50 1.99
C LYS A 149 -9.70 10.55 1.49
N ILE A 150 -9.45 11.39 0.48
CA ILE A 150 -8.13 11.61 -0.09
C ILE A 150 -7.29 12.39 0.94
N ILE A 151 -6.07 11.91 1.17
CA ILE A 151 -5.11 12.54 2.09
C ILE A 151 -4.14 13.41 1.30
N ASP A 152 -3.57 12.84 0.23
CA ASP A 152 -2.60 13.52 -0.62
C ASP A 152 -2.63 13.01 -2.05
N GLN A 153 -2.16 13.84 -2.98
CA GLN A 153 -2.06 13.46 -4.40
C GLN A 153 -0.80 14.06 -5.02
N LEU A 154 -0.13 13.29 -5.86
CA LEU A 154 1.00 13.76 -6.66
C LEU A 154 0.75 13.46 -8.14
N LYS A 155 0.76 14.53 -8.95
CA LYS A 155 0.59 14.42 -10.40
C LYS A 155 1.91 14.01 -11.06
N ILE A 156 1.83 13.08 -12.00
CA ILE A 156 2.97 12.55 -12.79
C ILE A 156 2.65 12.69 -14.27
N GLU A 157 3.56 13.27 -15.04
CA GLU A 157 3.44 13.35 -16.50
C GLU A 157 3.72 12.00 -17.15
N ILE A 158 2.93 11.67 -18.17
CA ILE A 158 3.13 10.51 -19.04
C ILE A 158 3.80 10.97 -20.31
N THR A 159 4.98 10.48 -20.57
CA THR A 159 5.73 10.79 -21.80
C THR A 159 5.42 9.78 -22.90
N LYS A 160 5.74 10.12 -24.15
CA LYS A 160 5.56 9.21 -25.31
C LYS A 160 6.38 7.91 -25.20
N ASP A 161 7.45 7.94 -24.42
CA ASP A 161 8.34 6.79 -24.21
C ASP A 161 7.89 5.91 -23.04
N ASP A 162 6.86 6.35 -22.30
CA ASP A 162 6.36 5.56 -21.16
C ASP A 162 5.58 4.34 -21.62
N ASN A 163 5.90 3.24 -20.99
CA ASN A 163 5.15 2.00 -21.02
C ASN A 163 4.68 1.64 -19.60
N TYR A 164 3.98 0.52 -19.45
CA TYR A 164 3.51 0.07 -18.15
C TYR A 164 4.64 -0.04 -17.11
N GLY A 165 5.79 -0.59 -17.48
CA GLY A 165 6.91 -0.81 -16.56
C GLY A 165 7.51 0.51 -16.07
N SER A 166 7.82 1.44 -16.99
CA SER A 166 8.39 2.74 -16.64
C SER A 166 7.42 3.59 -15.81
N LEU A 167 6.15 3.64 -16.21
CA LEU A 167 5.12 4.41 -15.50
C LEU A 167 4.82 3.82 -14.13
N SER A 168 4.74 2.48 -14.02
CA SER A 168 4.55 1.78 -12.75
C SER A 168 5.68 2.11 -11.77
N LYS A 169 6.92 2.13 -12.24
CA LYS A 169 8.08 2.51 -11.43
C LYS A 169 7.97 3.95 -10.93
N LYS A 170 7.72 4.92 -11.82
CA LYS A 170 7.53 6.33 -11.45
C LYS A 170 6.45 6.51 -10.38
N LEU A 171 5.30 5.84 -10.55
CA LEU A 171 4.17 5.93 -9.63
C LEU A 171 4.44 5.24 -8.29
N SER A 172 5.19 4.13 -8.28
CA SER A 172 5.55 3.45 -7.03
C SER A 172 6.51 4.28 -6.18
N GLU A 173 7.49 4.93 -6.80
CA GLU A 173 8.41 5.85 -6.14
C GLU A 173 7.67 7.08 -5.60
N ALA A 174 6.81 7.70 -6.42
CA ALA A 174 5.97 8.82 -6.00
C ALA A 174 5.04 8.47 -4.83
N GLY A 175 4.52 7.25 -4.80
CA GLY A 175 3.72 6.76 -3.67
C GLY A 175 4.52 6.62 -2.37
N ALA A 176 5.77 6.19 -2.48
CA ALA A 176 6.68 6.13 -1.34
C ALA A 176 7.02 7.52 -0.78
N ASP A 177 7.19 8.51 -1.65
CA ASP A 177 7.46 9.89 -1.25
C ASP A 177 6.28 10.53 -0.49
N LEU A 178 5.04 10.11 -0.79
CA LEU A 178 3.84 10.64 -0.14
C LEU A 178 3.53 10.01 1.22
N ILE A 179 4.00 8.80 1.54
CA ILE A 179 3.49 8.06 2.69
C ILE A 179 3.75 8.75 4.04
N GLU A 180 4.93 9.34 4.20
CA GLU A 180 5.28 10.02 5.45
C GLU A 180 4.43 11.28 5.67
N SER A 181 4.27 12.12 4.63
CA SER A 181 3.39 13.29 4.69
C SER A 181 1.93 12.90 4.94
N SER A 182 1.47 11.83 4.31
CA SER A 182 0.11 11.32 4.47
C SER A 182 -0.20 10.86 5.89
N ILE A 183 0.71 10.12 6.51
CA ILE A 183 0.58 9.68 7.90
C ILE A 183 0.54 10.89 8.83
N ASN A 184 1.44 11.86 8.65
CA ASN A 184 1.48 13.08 9.45
C ASN A 184 0.21 13.93 9.29
N LYS A 185 -0.35 14.05 8.07
CA LYS A 185 -1.64 14.71 7.85
C LYS A 185 -2.78 14.03 8.60
N CYS A 186 -2.85 12.70 8.59
CA CYS A 186 -3.86 11.96 9.35
C CYS A 186 -3.74 12.19 10.86
N LEU A 187 -2.55 12.32 11.39
CA LEU A 187 -2.31 12.53 12.83
C LEU A 187 -2.66 13.94 13.29
N HIS A 188 -2.39 14.96 12.48
CA HIS A 188 -2.44 16.35 12.90
C HIS A 188 -3.53 17.19 12.22
N HIS A 189 -4.01 16.78 11.05
CA HIS A 189 -4.90 17.54 10.18
C HIS A 189 -6.07 16.72 9.63
N SER A 190 -6.62 15.80 10.41
CA SER A 190 -7.71 14.90 9.97
C SER A 190 -8.97 15.62 9.47
N SER A 191 -9.18 16.90 9.83
CA SER A 191 -10.28 17.76 9.36
C SER A 191 -10.07 18.31 7.94
N GLU A 192 -8.85 18.28 7.41
CA GLU A 192 -8.47 18.85 6.10
C GLU A 192 -8.48 17.81 4.96
N LEU A 193 -8.83 16.57 5.26
CA LEU A 193 -8.89 15.49 4.26
C LEU A 193 -10.06 15.70 3.30
N ILE A 194 -9.80 15.56 2.00
CA ILE A 194 -10.71 15.83 0.87
C ILE A 194 -11.64 14.64 0.58
#